data_d54ff6c46e52186ef2c7364e0268db65
#
_entry.id   d54ff6c46e52186ef2c7364e0268db65
#
_cell.length_a   1.000
_cell.length_b   1.000
_cell.length_c   1.000
_cell.angle_alpha   90.00
_cell.angle_beta   90.00
_cell.angle_gamma   90.00
#
_symmetry.space_group_name_H-M   'P 1'
#
loop_
_entity.id
_entity.type
_entity.pdbx_description
1 polymer ?
#
loop_
_entity_poly.entity_id
_entity_poly.type
_entity_poly.pdbx_seq_one_letter_code
_entity_poly.pdbx_strand_id
1 'polypeptide(L)'
;WRDARLSHRRNGIYGEMFLAAAQSAAFAVSDPLDAVRAGMAEIPRECLLYRDLAWALEHCGAVRGHGDARRLVDERFAGMHAVHTNNNLCLIVFGLKLAEGDLMRGLSQTVAMGLDSDWTAASAGSILGAVLGKSAIAPELYECFHDRMDTYLKNTEAFSIRDMAKRYSALAHKVHSRL
;
A
#
# COMPACT_ATOMS: atom_id res chain seq x y z
N TRP A 1 9.71 -2.40 12.56
CA TRP A 1 9.40 -3.13 13.79
C TRP A 1 9.37 -2.22 15.02
N ARG A 2 10.37 -1.31 15.18
CA ARG A 2 10.45 -0.41 16.35
C ARG A 2 9.25 0.51 16.45
N ASP A 3 8.78 1.03 15.34
CA ASP A 3 7.63 1.92 15.25
C ASP A 3 6.33 1.11 15.43
N ALA A 4 6.13 0.08 14.64
CA ALA A 4 4.95 -0.77 14.64
C ALA A 4 4.57 -1.32 16.04
N ARG A 5 5.55 -1.68 16.86
CA ARG A 5 5.29 -2.24 18.19
C ARG A 5 4.69 -1.25 19.20
N LEU A 6 4.71 0.04 18.91
CA LEU A 6 4.09 1.07 19.76
C LEU A 6 2.57 0.93 19.76
N SER A 7 1.99 0.65 18.61
CA SER A 7 0.54 0.62 18.39
C SER A 7 -0.01 -0.78 18.06
N HIS A 8 0.81 -1.67 17.49
CA HIS A 8 0.38 -2.97 16.96
C HIS A 8 0.94 -4.17 17.73
N ARG A 9 0.37 -5.35 17.45
CA ARG A 9 0.81 -6.65 17.97
C ARG A 9 0.77 -7.70 16.87
N ARG A 10 1.65 -8.72 16.94
CA ARG A 10 1.68 -9.89 16.05
C ARG A 10 1.60 -9.50 14.55
N ASN A 11 0.59 -9.99 13.82
CA ASN A 11 0.43 -9.70 12.39
C ASN A 11 0.24 -8.21 12.08
N GLY A 12 -0.27 -7.40 13.01
CA GLY A 12 -0.32 -5.93 12.83
C GLY A 12 1.07 -5.32 12.71
N ILE A 13 2.05 -5.76 13.52
CA ILE A 13 3.46 -5.36 13.39
C ILE A 13 4.00 -5.77 12.02
N TYR A 14 3.74 -7.01 11.61
CA TYR A 14 4.20 -7.50 10.30
C TYR A 14 3.52 -6.79 9.13
N GLY A 15 2.26 -6.36 9.29
CA GLY A 15 1.55 -5.57 8.28
C GLY A 15 2.22 -4.22 8.03
N GLU A 16 2.60 -3.51 9.09
CA GLU A 16 3.33 -2.24 8.97
C GLU A 16 4.72 -2.44 8.36
N MET A 17 5.46 -3.46 8.80
CA MET A 17 6.76 -3.82 8.21
C MET A 17 6.64 -4.13 6.72
N PHE A 18 5.65 -4.94 6.34
CA PHE A 18 5.35 -5.30 4.97
C PHE A 18 5.06 -4.06 4.11
N LEU A 19 4.13 -3.20 4.54
CA LEU A 19 3.76 -2.01 3.76
C LEU A 19 4.91 -1.02 3.64
N ALA A 20 5.65 -0.77 4.71
CA ALA A 20 6.81 0.12 4.66
C ALA A 20 7.87 -0.37 3.66
N ALA A 21 8.14 -1.67 3.64
CA ALA A 21 9.08 -2.27 2.70
C ALA A 21 8.54 -2.28 1.26
N ALA A 22 7.25 -2.62 1.06
CA ALA A 22 6.61 -2.61 -0.25
C ALA A 22 6.58 -1.19 -0.85
N GLN A 23 6.23 -0.17 -0.06
CA GLN A 23 6.24 1.22 -0.50
C GLN A 23 7.65 1.71 -0.86
N SER A 24 8.66 1.29 -0.09
CA SER A 24 10.06 1.60 -0.41
C SER A 24 10.51 0.93 -1.71
N ALA A 25 10.18 -0.35 -1.91
CA ALA A 25 10.53 -1.10 -3.11
C ALA A 25 9.80 -0.57 -4.36
N ALA A 26 8.61 0.01 -4.20
CA ALA A 26 7.80 0.54 -5.30
C ALA A 26 8.53 1.60 -6.15
N PHE A 27 9.50 2.31 -5.59
CA PHE A 27 10.33 3.25 -6.36
C PHE A 27 11.36 2.59 -7.28
N ALA A 28 11.59 1.28 -7.15
CA ALA A 28 12.63 0.54 -7.86
C ALA A 28 12.08 -0.57 -8.78
N VAL A 29 10.78 -0.72 -8.87
CA VAL A 29 10.13 -1.77 -9.67
C VAL A 29 9.15 -1.18 -10.70
N SER A 30 8.82 -1.96 -11.72
CA SER A 30 7.84 -1.57 -12.76
C SER A 30 6.49 -2.29 -12.59
N ASP A 31 6.45 -3.39 -11.84
CA ASP A 31 5.21 -4.11 -11.49
C ASP A 31 4.91 -3.91 -10.01
N PRO A 32 3.75 -3.36 -9.63
CA PRO A 32 3.38 -3.18 -8.23
C PRO A 32 3.34 -4.50 -7.44
N LEU A 33 3.14 -5.65 -8.09
CA LEU A 33 3.20 -6.95 -7.43
C LEU A 33 4.63 -7.36 -7.06
N ASP A 34 5.66 -6.82 -7.72
CA ASP A 34 7.05 -7.02 -7.31
C ASP A 34 7.37 -6.24 -6.03
N ALA A 35 6.77 -5.06 -5.85
CA ALA A 35 6.84 -4.35 -4.58
C ALA A 35 6.21 -5.17 -3.43
N VAL A 36 5.07 -5.84 -3.69
CA VAL A 36 4.45 -6.77 -2.73
C VAL A 36 5.41 -7.91 -2.36
N ARG A 37 6.05 -8.55 -3.35
CA ARG A 37 7.03 -9.63 -3.12
C ARG A 37 8.22 -9.14 -2.29
N ALA A 38 8.73 -7.94 -2.58
CA ALA A 38 9.79 -7.32 -1.80
C ALA A 38 9.38 -7.06 -0.34
N GLY A 39 8.17 -6.52 -0.12
CA GLY A 39 7.61 -6.33 1.22
C GLY A 39 7.47 -7.63 2.00
N MET A 40 7.05 -8.71 1.34
CA MET A 40 6.94 -10.04 1.97
C MET A 40 8.29 -10.60 2.41
N ALA A 41 9.39 -10.22 1.78
CA ALA A 41 10.73 -10.66 2.18
C ALA A 41 11.15 -10.11 3.56
N GLU A 42 10.53 -9.03 4.02
CA GLU A 42 10.85 -8.35 5.29
C GLU A 42 10.02 -8.85 6.49
N ILE A 43 9.15 -9.83 6.29
CA ILE A 43 8.33 -10.43 7.36
C ILE A 43 8.59 -11.93 7.50
N PRO A 44 8.36 -12.53 8.71
CA PRO A 44 8.59 -13.95 8.91
C PRO A 44 7.73 -14.82 7.99
N ARG A 45 8.35 -15.74 7.25
CA ARG A 45 7.67 -16.64 6.32
C ARG A 45 6.60 -17.53 6.97
N GLU A 46 6.78 -17.84 8.27
CA GLU A 46 5.86 -18.69 9.01
C GLU A 46 4.68 -17.93 9.63
N CYS A 47 4.63 -16.60 9.53
CA CYS A 47 3.50 -15.83 10.08
C CYS A 47 2.24 -15.99 9.20
N LEU A 48 1.08 -15.79 9.83
CA LEU A 48 -0.21 -15.88 9.12
C LEU A 48 -0.29 -14.87 7.99
N LEU A 49 0.18 -13.64 8.21
CA LEU A 49 0.15 -12.60 7.19
C LEU A 49 0.92 -13.00 5.93
N TYR A 50 2.11 -13.60 6.07
CA TYR A 50 2.87 -14.07 4.90
C TYR A 50 2.08 -15.09 4.08
N ARG A 51 1.44 -16.06 4.74
CA ARG A 51 0.60 -17.07 4.09
C ARG A 51 -0.61 -16.48 3.40
N ASP A 52 -1.22 -15.45 4.00
CA ASP A 52 -2.38 -14.76 3.43
C ASP A 52 -1.99 -13.93 2.21
N LEU A 53 -0.86 -13.23 2.23
CA LEU A 53 -0.34 -12.49 1.08
C LEU A 53 0.08 -13.43 -0.06
N ALA A 54 0.72 -14.56 0.25
CA ALA A 54 1.06 -15.58 -0.73
C ALA A 54 -0.19 -16.12 -1.40
N TRP A 55 -1.23 -16.44 -0.62
CA TRP A 55 -2.52 -16.85 -1.14
C TRP A 55 -3.14 -15.78 -2.06
N ALA A 56 -3.10 -14.51 -1.68
CA ALA A 56 -3.63 -13.43 -2.52
C ALA A 56 -2.90 -13.36 -3.88
N LEU A 57 -1.57 -13.46 -3.87
CA LEU A 57 -0.77 -13.47 -5.11
C LEU A 57 -1.11 -14.67 -6.01
N GLU A 58 -1.29 -15.86 -5.44
CA GLU A 58 -1.70 -17.06 -6.18
C GLU A 58 -3.08 -16.89 -6.84
N HIS A 59 -3.99 -16.17 -6.19
CA HIS A 59 -5.36 -15.97 -6.67
C HIS A 59 -5.54 -14.75 -7.58
N CYS A 60 -4.50 -13.95 -7.81
CA CYS A 60 -4.55 -12.80 -8.73
C CYS A 60 -5.05 -13.18 -10.14
N GLY A 61 -4.73 -14.37 -10.62
CA GLY A 61 -5.18 -14.88 -11.94
C GLY A 61 -6.69 -15.11 -12.02
N ALA A 62 -7.38 -15.33 -10.92
CA ALA A 62 -8.82 -15.58 -10.86
C ALA A 62 -9.65 -14.29 -10.71
N VAL A 63 -9.00 -13.16 -10.36
CA VAL A 63 -9.66 -11.88 -10.09
C VAL A 63 -9.78 -11.07 -11.37
N ARG A 64 -11.01 -10.77 -11.79
CA ARG A 64 -11.35 -9.95 -12.97
C ARG A 64 -11.86 -8.57 -12.60
N GLY A 65 -12.33 -8.37 -11.36
CA GLY A 65 -12.84 -7.12 -10.83
C GLY A 65 -13.02 -7.18 -9.31
N HIS A 66 -13.43 -6.05 -8.73
CA HIS A 66 -13.59 -5.93 -7.28
C HIS A 66 -14.55 -6.96 -6.66
N GLY A 67 -15.58 -7.38 -7.41
CA GLY A 67 -16.55 -8.39 -6.92
C GLY A 67 -15.90 -9.77 -6.71
N ASP A 68 -15.02 -10.22 -7.61
CA ASP A 68 -14.28 -11.47 -7.45
C ASP A 68 -13.32 -11.40 -6.27
N ALA A 69 -12.57 -10.30 -6.17
CA ALA A 69 -11.63 -10.05 -5.07
C ALA A 69 -12.33 -10.08 -3.71
N ARG A 70 -13.44 -9.34 -3.63
CA ARG A 70 -14.22 -9.27 -2.37
C ARG A 70 -14.79 -10.62 -1.98
N ARG A 71 -15.37 -11.37 -2.91
CA ARG A 71 -15.91 -12.72 -2.66
C ARG A 71 -14.81 -13.66 -2.15
N LEU A 72 -13.64 -13.70 -2.79
CA LEU A 72 -12.52 -14.52 -2.35
C LEU A 72 -12.07 -14.17 -0.92
N VAL A 73 -12.01 -12.88 -0.60
CA VAL A 73 -11.62 -12.43 0.75
C VAL A 73 -12.70 -12.79 1.78
N ASP A 74 -13.99 -12.60 1.47
CA ASP A 74 -15.08 -12.96 2.38
C ASP A 74 -15.11 -14.48 2.67
N GLU A 75 -14.85 -15.31 1.66
CA GLU A 75 -14.78 -16.77 1.81
C GLU A 75 -13.59 -17.19 2.69
N ARG A 76 -12.40 -16.61 2.43
CA ARG A 76 -11.17 -16.97 3.15
C ARG A 76 -11.17 -16.47 4.60
N PHE A 77 -11.70 -15.29 4.84
CA PHE A 77 -11.66 -14.62 6.14
C PHE A 77 -13.03 -14.52 6.81
N ALA A 78 -13.89 -15.53 6.59
CA ALA A 78 -15.22 -15.55 7.17
C ALA A 78 -15.19 -15.34 8.69
N GLY A 79 -15.95 -14.35 9.18
CA GLY A 79 -15.99 -13.96 10.58
C GLY A 79 -14.84 -13.07 11.07
N MET A 80 -13.89 -12.71 10.21
CA MET A 80 -12.83 -11.74 10.55
C MET A 80 -13.40 -10.32 10.57
N HIS A 81 -12.93 -9.50 11.50
CA HIS A 81 -13.35 -8.09 11.59
C HIS A 81 -13.00 -7.31 10.32
N ALA A 82 -13.89 -6.39 9.92
CA ALA A 82 -13.76 -5.65 8.67
C ALA A 82 -12.45 -4.83 8.55
N VAL A 83 -11.93 -4.30 9.65
CA VAL A 83 -10.67 -3.53 9.68
C VAL A 83 -9.45 -4.36 10.12
N HIS A 84 -9.49 -5.69 9.96
CA HIS A 84 -8.34 -6.52 10.31
C HIS A 84 -7.23 -6.40 9.24
N THR A 85 -5.98 -6.39 9.67
CA THR A 85 -4.80 -6.24 8.82
C THR A 85 -4.75 -7.25 7.67
N ASN A 86 -4.99 -8.54 7.96
CA ASN A 86 -4.75 -9.60 6.97
C ASN A 86 -5.73 -9.55 5.77
N ASN A 87 -7.04 -9.44 6.03
CA ASN A 87 -8.03 -9.39 4.95
C ASN A 87 -7.87 -8.12 4.09
N ASN A 88 -7.61 -6.98 4.72
CA ASN A 88 -7.42 -5.71 4.01
C ASN A 88 -6.13 -5.68 3.18
N LEU A 89 -5.02 -6.25 3.67
CA LEU A 89 -3.79 -6.36 2.88
C LEU A 89 -3.98 -7.26 1.65
N CYS A 90 -4.79 -8.31 1.73
CA CYS A 90 -5.16 -9.11 0.55
C CYS A 90 -5.96 -8.29 -0.47
N LEU A 91 -6.87 -7.41 -0.02
CA LEU A 91 -7.59 -6.48 -0.92
C LEU A 91 -6.63 -5.50 -1.60
N ILE A 92 -5.61 -5.00 -0.89
CA ILE A 92 -4.57 -4.17 -1.51
C ILE A 92 -3.87 -4.92 -2.63
N VAL A 93 -3.46 -6.17 -2.42
CA VAL A 93 -2.82 -7.00 -3.47
C VAL A 93 -3.72 -7.13 -4.70
N PHE A 94 -5.01 -7.41 -4.51
CA PHE A 94 -5.97 -7.49 -5.62
C PHE A 94 -6.20 -6.14 -6.29
N GLY A 95 -6.24 -5.03 -5.53
CA GLY A 95 -6.33 -3.68 -6.07
C GLY A 95 -5.15 -3.32 -6.96
N LEU A 96 -3.93 -3.65 -6.54
CA LEU A 96 -2.71 -3.47 -7.32
C LEU A 96 -2.75 -4.29 -8.62
N LYS A 97 -3.23 -5.53 -8.56
CA LYS A 97 -3.43 -6.39 -9.75
C LYS A 97 -4.44 -5.79 -10.72
N LEU A 98 -5.55 -5.27 -10.22
CA LEU A 98 -6.64 -4.72 -11.04
C LEU A 98 -6.33 -3.33 -11.62
N ALA A 99 -5.28 -2.67 -11.15
CA ALA A 99 -4.86 -1.36 -11.63
C ALA A 99 -4.45 -1.40 -13.11
N GLU A 100 -3.78 -2.46 -13.56
CA GLU A 100 -3.30 -2.62 -14.96
C GLU A 100 -2.55 -1.39 -15.49
N GLY A 101 -1.75 -0.76 -14.63
CA GLY A 101 -0.98 0.44 -14.98
C GLY A 101 -1.73 1.77 -14.90
N ASP A 102 -2.98 1.78 -14.43
CA ASP A 102 -3.81 2.97 -14.25
C ASP A 102 -4.11 3.22 -12.77
N LEU A 103 -3.71 4.39 -12.26
CA LEU A 103 -3.90 4.76 -10.85
C LEU A 103 -5.38 4.82 -10.47
N MET A 104 -6.21 5.48 -11.29
CA MET A 104 -7.64 5.66 -10.97
C MET A 104 -8.39 4.35 -11.01
N ARG A 105 -8.06 3.48 -11.97
CA ARG A 105 -8.62 2.13 -12.02
C ARG A 105 -8.24 1.35 -10.76
N GLY A 106 -6.97 1.36 -10.36
CA GLY A 106 -6.52 0.69 -9.14
C GLY A 106 -7.22 1.20 -7.88
N LEU A 107 -7.31 2.51 -7.72
CA LEU A 107 -8.01 3.14 -6.60
C LEU A 107 -9.50 2.79 -6.59
N SER A 108 -10.19 2.95 -7.73
CA SER A 108 -11.63 2.69 -7.84
C SER A 108 -11.96 1.23 -7.55
N GLN A 109 -11.18 0.28 -8.09
CA GLN A 109 -11.36 -1.14 -7.81
C GLN A 109 -11.12 -1.43 -6.32
N THR A 110 -10.09 -0.84 -5.71
CA THR A 110 -9.77 -1.05 -4.29
C THR A 110 -10.87 -0.51 -3.38
N VAL A 111 -11.36 0.72 -3.61
CA VAL A 111 -12.47 1.29 -2.85
C VAL A 111 -13.73 0.44 -2.98
N ALA A 112 -14.05 -0.02 -4.20
CA ALA A 112 -15.26 -0.81 -4.46
C ALA A 112 -15.27 -2.18 -3.77
N MET A 113 -14.11 -2.71 -3.38
CA MET A 113 -14.04 -3.93 -2.56
C MET A 113 -14.55 -3.73 -1.14
N GLY A 114 -14.62 -2.50 -0.61
CA GLY A 114 -15.11 -2.22 0.74
C GLY A 114 -14.14 -2.66 1.85
N LEU A 115 -14.67 -3.07 2.99
CA LEU A 115 -13.97 -3.23 4.27
C LEU A 115 -13.40 -1.88 4.74
N ASP A 116 -12.10 -1.78 5.01
CA ASP A 116 -11.41 -0.55 5.42
C ASP A 116 -10.94 0.23 4.17
N SER A 117 -11.91 0.68 3.38
CA SER A 117 -11.69 1.14 2.00
C SER A 117 -10.82 2.40 1.87
N ASP A 118 -10.87 3.31 2.83
CA ASP A 118 -10.04 4.51 2.87
C ASP A 118 -8.56 4.13 3.09
N TRP A 119 -8.28 3.24 4.04
CA TRP A 119 -6.93 2.76 4.30
C TRP A 119 -6.39 1.89 3.16
N THR A 120 -7.19 0.96 2.62
CA THR A 120 -6.74 0.08 1.53
C THR A 120 -6.46 0.87 0.25
N ALA A 121 -7.30 1.85 -0.08
CA ALA A 121 -7.09 2.72 -1.23
C ALA A 121 -5.88 3.64 -1.05
N ALA A 122 -5.68 4.22 0.14
CA ALA A 122 -4.50 5.03 0.44
C ALA A 122 -3.21 4.22 0.29
N SER A 123 -3.20 2.97 0.80
CA SER A 123 -2.04 2.08 0.71
C SER A 123 -1.76 1.61 -0.72
N ALA A 124 -2.79 1.20 -1.47
CA ALA A 124 -2.66 0.85 -2.88
C ALA A 124 -2.19 2.05 -3.71
N GLY A 125 -2.77 3.23 -3.47
CA GLY A 125 -2.39 4.48 -4.14
C GLY A 125 -0.96 4.89 -3.88
N SER A 126 -0.44 4.68 -2.68
CA SER A 126 0.97 4.96 -2.34
C SER A 126 1.93 4.08 -3.15
N ILE A 127 1.63 2.77 -3.27
CA ILE A 127 2.44 1.84 -4.06
C ILE A 127 2.32 2.17 -5.56
N LEU A 128 1.10 2.32 -6.08
CA LEU A 128 0.86 2.63 -7.50
C LEU A 128 1.49 3.98 -7.88
N GLY A 129 1.33 5.00 -7.06
CA GLY A 129 1.91 6.32 -7.31
C GLY A 129 3.43 6.31 -7.35
N ALA A 130 4.08 5.50 -6.50
CA ALA A 130 5.53 5.33 -6.52
C ALA A 130 6.02 4.55 -7.75
N VAL A 131 5.31 3.49 -8.15
CA VAL A 131 5.63 2.69 -9.35
C VAL A 131 5.43 3.50 -10.63
N LEU A 132 4.30 4.20 -10.74
CA LEU A 132 3.92 4.93 -11.96
C LEU A 132 4.67 6.26 -12.10
N GLY A 133 5.03 6.89 -10.99
CA GLY A 133 5.61 8.22 -10.95
C GLY A 133 4.61 9.34 -11.26
N LYS A 134 4.96 10.56 -10.86
CA LYS A 134 4.06 11.73 -10.98
C LYS A 134 3.59 12.01 -12.41
N SER A 135 4.41 11.74 -13.41
CA SER A 135 4.06 11.99 -14.82
C SER A 135 2.91 11.14 -15.36
N ALA A 136 2.65 9.99 -14.73
CA ALA A 136 1.54 9.10 -15.08
C ALA A 136 0.26 9.40 -14.26
N ILE A 137 0.31 10.37 -13.33
CA ILE A 137 -0.84 10.75 -12.49
C ILE A 137 -1.50 11.96 -13.13
N ALA A 138 -2.80 11.85 -13.42
CA ALA A 138 -3.57 12.94 -14.01
C ALA A 138 -3.56 14.19 -13.10
N PRO A 139 -3.32 15.39 -13.65
CA PRO A 139 -3.20 16.62 -12.86
C PRO A 139 -4.39 16.88 -11.94
N GLU A 140 -5.59 16.53 -12.37
CA GLU A 140 -6.84 16.72 -11.63
C GLU A 140 -6.84 16.02 -10.27
N LEU A 141 -6.01 14.98 -10.12
CA LEU A 141 -5.91 14.20 -8.87
C LEU A 141 -5.03 14.86 -7.80
N TYR A 142 -4.15 15.78 -8.17
CA TYR A 142 -3.24 16.41 -7.21
C TYR A 142 -3.24 17.94 -7.22
N GLU A 143 -3.72 18.60 -8.27
CA GLU A 143 -3.78 20.08 -8.34
C GLU A 143 -4.71 20.67 -7.30
N CYS A 144 -5.79 19.96 -6.94
CA CYS A 144 -6.72 20.36 -5.89
C CYS A 144 -6.07 20.51 -4.49
N PHE A 145 -4.93 19.89 -4.27
CA PHE A 145 -4.19 20.03 -3.00
C PHE A 145 -3.38 21.33 -2.92
N HIS A 146 -3.21 22.08 -4.01
CA HIS A 146 -2.46 23.34 -4.06
C HIS A 146 -1.06 23.23 -3.39
N ASP A 147 -0.39 22.09 -3.60
CA ASP A 147 0.91 21.77 -2.98
C ASP A 147 0.89 21.75 -1.44
N ARG A 148 -0.27 21.54 -0.83
CA ARG A 148 -0.46 21.59 0.62
C ARG A 148 -0.92 20.25 1.18
N MET A 149 -0.33 19.87 2.31
CA MET A 149 -0.73 18.73 3.13
C MET A 149 -0.89 19.21 4.57
N ASP A 150 -2.10 19.18 5.11
CA ASP A 150 -2.39 19.50 6.49
C ASP A 150 -1.96 18.37 7.44
N THR A 151 -1.58 18.71 8.67
CA THR A 151 -1.03 17.73 9.61
C THR A 151 -1.46 18.04 11.04
N TYR A 152 -1.52 16.99 11.86
CA TYR A 152 -1.72 17.09 13.32
C TYR A 152 -0.41 17.17 14.12
N LEU A 153 0.74 17.33 13.46
CA LEU A 153 2.02 17.43 14.15
C LEU A 153 2.09 18.75 14.94
N LYS A 154 2.51 18.66 16.19
CA LYS A 154 2.65 19.83 17.06
C LYS A 154 3.59 20.85 16.41
N ASN A 155 3.17 22.11 16.38
CA ASN A 155 3.88 23.25 15.79
C ASN A 155 4.12 23.16 14.27
N THR A 156 3.38 22.30 13.56
CA THR A 156 3.48 22.18 12.11
C THR A 156 2.11 21.91 11.55
N GLU A 157 1.41 22.96 11.14
CA GLU A 157 0.02 22.85 10.65
C GLU A 157 -0.06 22.29 9.25
N ALA A 158 0.95 22.55 8.40
CA ALA A 158 0.97 22.09 7.02
C ALA A 158 2.39 21.96 6.47
N PHE A 159 2.53 21.11 5.44
CA PHE A 159 3.73 20.99 4.62
C PHE A 159 3.43 21.26 3.15
N SER A 160 4.43 21.73 2.39
CA SER A 160 4.44 21.63 0.94
C SER A 160 4.72 20.18 0.56
N ILE A 161 3.85 19.59 -0.28
CA ILE A 161 4.03 18.23 -0.81
C ILE A 161 5.33 18.13 -1.60
N ARG A 162 5.64 19.15 -2.39
CA ARG A 162 6.85 19.24 -3.21
C ARG A 162 8.12 19.35 -2.38
N ASP A 163 8.09 20.14 -1.29
CA ASP A 163 9.22 20.25 -0.37
C ASP A 163 9.47 18.92 0.35
N MET A 164 8.41 18.27 0.81
CA MET A 164 8.53 16.93 1.43
C MET A 164 9.13 15.91 0.47
N ALA A 165 8.68 15.86 -0.78
CA ALA A 165 9.26 14.98 -1.79
C ALA A 165 10.78 15.21 -1.97
N LYS A 166 11.22 16.48 -2.03
CA LYS A 166 12.66 16.83 -2.11
C LYS A 166 13.42 16.38 -0.86
N ARG A 167 12.86 16.58 0.33
CA ARG A 167 13.50 16.17 1.59
C ARG A 167 13.65 14.66 1.71
N TYR A 168 12.62 13.89 1.32
CA TYR A 168 12.69 12.42 1.28
C TYR A 168 13.70 11.93 0.26
N SER A 169 13.75 12.52 -0.94
CA SER A 169 14.74 12.18 -1.96
C SER A 169 16.17 12.43 -1.45
N ALA A 170 16.42 13.60 -0.85
CA ALA A 170 17.72 13.92 -0.28
C ALA A 170 18.13 12.97 0.85
N LEU A 171 17.16 12.58 1.70
CA LEU A 171 17.40 11.61 2.76
C LEU A 171 17.73 10.21 2.19
N ALA A 172 17.01 9.75 1.18
CA ALA A 172 17.26 8.48 0.51
C ALA A 172 18.69 8.43 -0.07
N HIS A 173 19.11 9.47 -0.78
CA HIS A 173 20.49 9.57 -1.28
C HIS A 173 21.53 9.54 -0.16
N LYS A 174 21.29 10.26 0.95
CA LYS A 174 22.20 10.29 2.10
C LYS A 174 22.30 8.92 2.79
N VAL A 175 21.23 8.16 2.84
CA VAL A 175 21.23 6.79 3.43
C VAL A 175 21.95 5.84 2.49
N HIS A 176 21.62 5.86 1.20
CA HIS A 176 22.23 4.97 0.21
C HIS A 176 23.76 5.19 0.05
N SER A 177 24.23 6.42 0.14
CA SER A 177 25.67 6.72 0.05
C SER A 177 26.49 6.25 1.27
N ARG A 178 25.85 5.70 2.31
CA ARG A 178 26.50 5.15 3.51
C ARG A 178 26.52 3.62 3.55
N LEU A 179 25.88 2.99 2.57
CA LEU A 179 25.89 1.54 2.35
C LEU A 179 26.99 1.13 1.38
#